data_652ef8d01ba7d7c8ed991fe290f41421
#
_entry.id   652ef8d01ba7d7c8ed991fe290f41421
#
_cell.length_a   1.000
_cell.length_b   1.000
_cell.length_c   1.000
_cell.angle_alpha   90.00
_cell.angle_beta   90.00
_cell.angle_gamma   90.00
#
_symmetry.space_group_name_H-M   'P 1'
#
loop_
_entity.id
_entity.type
_entity.pdbx_description
1 polymer ?
#
loop_
_entity_poly.entity_id
_entity_poly.type
_entity_poly.pdbx_seq_one_letter_code
_entity_poly.pdbx_strand_id
1 'polypeptide(L)' 'MENMKKEARLVFNMGVARALFKAGCTAIDCKPDRTNPDKTVLVFKNDEVFEREFSRINKEIAEAKAAEEVQ' A
#
# COMPACT_ATOMS: atom_id res chain seq x y z
N MET A 1 3.01 21.51 12.83
CA MET A 1 3.04 21.25 12.34
C MET A 1 3.11 20.43 11.98
N GLU A 2 2.97 20.30 11.73
CA GLU A 2 2.98 19.67 11.25
C GLU A 2 3.13 18.85 10.78
N ASN A 3 3.13 18.40 10.66
CA ASN A 3 3.32 17.76 10.05
C ASN A 3 3.10 17.07 9.44
N MET A 4 2.99 17.10 9.59
CA MET A 4 2.94 16.68 8.65
C MET A 4 2.95 15.31 8.21
N LYS A 5 3.55 14.36 8.79
CA LYS A 5 3.43 12.96 8.47
C LYS A 5 2.09 12.45 8.91
N LYS A 6 1.37 11.82 8.02
CA LYS A 6 0.13 11.17 8.41
C LYS A 6 0.48 9.94 9.22
N GLU A 7 -0.30 9.69 10.24
CA GLU A 7 -0.08 8.51 11.07
C GLU A 7 -0.52 7.23 10.36
N ALA A 8 -1.35 7.35 9.35
CA ALA A 8 -1.85 6.19 8.62
C ALA A 8 -1.78 6.43 7.12
N ARG A 9 -1.61 5.35 6.39
CA ARG A 9 -1.57 5.37 4.94
C ARG A 9 -2.64 4.45 4.38
N LEU A 10 -3.32 4.91 3.35
CA LEU A 10 -4.35 4.12 2.69
C LEU A 10 -3.74 3.33 1.54
N VAL A 11 -4.07 2.05 1.48
CA VAL A 11 -3.60 1.19 0.40
C VAL A 11 -4.82 0.63 -0.32
N PHE A 12 -4.96 1.02 -1.59
CA PHE A 12 -6.14 0.67 -2.37
C PHE A 12 -5.97 -0.62 -3.15
N ASN A 13 -4.74 -1.03 -3.38
CA ASN A 13 -4.45 -2.23 -4.16
C ASN A 13 -4.23 -3.41 -3.22
N MET A 14 -5.08 -4.43 -3.34
CA MET A 14 -5.01 -5.58 -2.45
C MET A 14 -3.73 -6.38 -2.63
N GLY A 15 -3.18 -6.42 -3.84
CA GLY A 15 -1.91 -7.08 -4.07
C GLY A 15 -0.77 -6.41 -3.31
N VAL A 16 -0.77 -5.09 -3.32
CA VAL A 16 0.21 -4.31 -2.56
C VAL A 16 0.02 -4.54 -1.07
N ALA A 17 -1.24 -4.52 -0.61
CA ALA A 17 -1.54 -4.72 0.80
C ALA A 17 -1.05 -6.08 1.28
N ARG A 18 -1.24 -7.12 0.47
CA ARG A 18 -0.76 -8.45 0.80
C ARG A 18 0.74 -8.49 0.94
N ALA A 19 1.44 -7.84 0.00
CA ALA A 19 2.89 -7.80 0.05
C ALA A 19 3.37 -7.06 1.29
N LEU A 20 2.66 -6.00 1.67
CA LEU A 20 3.00 -5.25 2.87
C LEU A 20 2.81 -6.09 4.13
N PHE A 21 1.75 -6.88 4.19
CA PHE A 21 1.57 -7.81 5.31
C PHE A 21 2.73 -8.77 5.41
N LYS A 22 3.14 -9.33 4.29
CA LYS A 22 4.25 -10.28 4.28
C LYS A 22 5.56 -9.63 4.70
N ALA A 23 5.70 -8.35 4.41
CA ALA A 23 6.91 -7.61 4.76
C ALA A 23 6.94 -7.19 6.22
N GLY A 24 5.85 -7.41 6.95
CA GLY A 24 5.80 -7.09 8.36
C GLY A 24 5.19 -5.74 8.68
N CYS A 25 4.56 -5.10 7.71
CA CYS A 25 3.88 -3.83 7.94
C CYS A 25 2.61 -4.05 8.76
N THR A 26 2.25 -3.07 9.56
CA THR A 26 1.11 -3.17 10.46
C THR A 26 -0.12 -2.53 9.85
N ALA A 27 -1.18 -3.34 9.68
CA ALA A 27 -2.48 -2.83 9.27
C ALA A 27 -3.28 -2.48 10.52
N ILE A 28 -3.87 -1.29 10.53
CA ILE A 28 -4.61 -0.83 11.69
C ILE A 28 -6.11 -0.77 11.46
N ASP A 29 -6.55 -0.86 10.20
CA ASP A 29 -7.98 -0.80 9.92
C ASP A 29 -8.24 -1.26 8.51
N CYS A 30 -9.49 -1.54 8.19
CA CYS A 30 -9.90 -1.75 6.81
C CYS A 30 -11.26 -1.06 6.63
N LYS A 31 -11.43 -0.44 5.46
CA LYS A 31 -12.62 0.34 5.19
C LYS A 31 -13.11 0.06 3.77
N PRO A 32 -14.41 0.22 3.52
CA PRO A 32 -14.88 0.12 2.14
C PRO A 32 -14.39 1.31 1.32
N ASP A 33 -14.14 1.07 0.04
CA ASP A 33 -13.76 2.13 -0.87
C ASP A 33 -14.94 3.08 -1.07
N ARG A 34 -14.69 4.37 -1.06
CA ARG A 34 -15.75 5.36 -1.21
C ARG A 34 -16.45 5.28 -2.56
N THR A 35 -15.66 5.07 -3.59
CA THR A 35 -16.21 5.05 -4.95
C THR A 35 -16.68 3.67 -5.35
N ASN A 36 -16.19 2.64 -4.70
CA ASN A 36 -16.58 1.28 -5.03
C ASN A 36 -16.70 0.46 -3.75
N PRO A 37 -17.90 0.41 -3.14
CA PRO A 37 -18.09 -0.26 -1.85
C PRO A 37 -17.74 -1.75 -1.87
N ASP A 38 -17.68 -2.36 -3.05
CA ASP A 38 -17.30 -3.76 -3.15
C ASP A 38 -15.82 -3.99 -2.91
N LYS A 39 -15.03 -2.93 -2.98
CA LYS A 39 -13.60 -3.03 -2.73
C LYS A 39 -13.27 -2.55 -1.34
N THR A 40 -12.20 -3.10 -0.80
CA THR A 40 -11.74 -2.76 0.52
C THR A 40 -10.43 -1.98 0.45
N VAL A 41 -10.33 -0.94 1.26
CA VAL A 41 -9.12 -0.17 1.40
C VAL A 41 -8.51 -0.54 2.74
N LEU A 42 -7.23 -0.85 2.75
CA LEU A 42 -6.54 -1.16 3.99
C LEU A 42 -5.77 0.06 4.48
N VAL A 43 -5.81 0.26 5.78
CA VAL A 43 -5.13 1.38 6.43
C VAL A 43 -3.94 0.82 7.18
N PHE A 44 -2.74 1.26 6.83
CA PHE A 44 -1.52 0.80 7.47
C PHE A 44 -0.91 1.90 8.32
N LYS A 45 -0.21 1.50 9.35
CA LYS A 45 0.56 2.43 10.15
C LYS A 45 1.69 3.00 9.29
N ASN A 46 1.84 4.31 9.30
CA ASN A 46 2.88 4.99 8.52
C ASN A 46 4.17 5.09 9.32
N ASP A 47 4.98 4.04 9.25
CA ASP A 47 6.27 4.01 9.94
C ASP A 47 7.38 3.76 8.92
N GLU A 48 8.61 3.68 9.41
CA GLU A 48 9.76 3.49 8.54
C GLU A 48 9.68 2.19 7.74
N VAL A 49 9.19 1.15 8.37
CA VAL A 49 9.06 -0.14 7.71
C VAL A 49 8.07 -0.02 6.55
N PHE A 50 6.94 0.64 6.80
CA PHE A 50 5.94 0.83 5.77
C PHE A 50 6.51 1.61 4.58
N GLU A 51 7.16 2.73 4.85
CA GLU A 51 7.67 3.57 3.76
C GLU A 51 8.69 2.81 2.92
N ARG A 52 9.59 2.10 3.56
CA ARG A 52 10.60 1.35 2.85
C ARG A 52 9.99 0.23 1.99
N GLU A 53 9.12 -0.55 2.60
CA GLU A 53 8.53 -1.68 1.90
C GLU A 53 7.54 -1.24 0.83
N PHE A 54 6.80 -0.18 1.10
CA PHE A 54 5.86 0.34 0.11
C PHE A 54 6.59 0.82 -1.14
N SER A 55 7.68 1.55 -0.97
CA SER A 55 8.48 2.00 -2.10
C SER A 55 9.04 0.83 -2.89
N ARG A 56 9.56 -0.18 -2.18
CA ARG A 56 10.12 -1.36 -2.83
C ARG A 56 9.07 -2.11 -3.63
N ILE A 57 7.91 -2.31 -3.02
CA ILE A 57 6.84 -3.07 -3.67
C ILE A 57 6.32 -2.35 -4.89
N ASN A 58 6.14 -1.04 -4.79
CA ASN A 58 5.67 -0.26 -5.93
C ASN A 58 6.66 -0.30 -7.07
N LYS A 59 7.94 -0.26 -6.75
CA LYS A 59 8.97 -0.35 -7.77
C LYS A 59 8.93 -1.70 -8.47
N GLU A 60 8.78 -2.77 -7.70
CA GLU A 60 8.70 -4.11 -8.27
C GLU A 60 7.49 -4.27 -9.18
N ILE A 61 6.36 -3.71 -8.77
CA ILE A 61 5.15 -3.79 -9.58
C ILE A 61 5.33 -3.01 -10.87
N ALA A 62 5.92 -1.84 -10.79
CA ALA A 62 6.16 -1.03 -11.98
C ALA A 62 7.07 -1.76 -12.96
N GLU A 63 8.10 -2.42 -12.44
CA GLU A 63 9.02 -3.17 -13.28
C GLU A 63 8.33 -4.37 -13.92
N ALA A 64 7.48 -5.04 -13.17
CA ALA A 64 6.73 -6.17 -13.71
C ALA A 64 5.77 -5.73 -14.82
N LYS A 65 5.10 -4.60 -14.61
CA LYS A 65 4.19 -4.07 -15.62
C LYS A 65 4.94 -3.66 -16.88
N ALA A 66 6.09 -3.03 -16.71
CA ALA A 66 6.90 -2.62 -17.85
C ALA A 66 7.34 -3.85 -18.64
N ALA A 67 7.72 -4.92 -17.95
CA ALA A 67 8.12 -6.15 -18.63
C ALA A 67 6.96 -6.76 -19.40
N GLU A 68 5.76 -6.72 -18.84
CA GLU A 68 4.58 -7.24 -19.52
C GLU A 68 4.24 -6.43 -20.76
N GLU A 69 4.37 -5.11 -20.64
CA GLU A 69 4.01 -4.22 -21.75
C GLU A 69 4.97 -4.35 -22.92
N VAL A 70 6.19 -4.77 -22.66
CA VAL A 70 7.18 -4.91 -23.72
C VAL A 70 6.84 -6.09 -24.63
N GLN A 71 6.08 -7.00 -24.16
CA GLN A 71 5.65 -8.13 -24.97
C GLN A 71 4.67 -7.66 -26.06
#